data_8314d1c5fb9a6b72948851c0651841a0
#
_entry.id   8314d1c5fb9a6b72948851c0651841a0
#
_cell.length_a   1.000
_cell.length_b   1.000
_cell.length_c   1.000
_cell.angle_alpha   90.00
_cell.angle_beta   90.00
_cell.angle_gamma   90.00
#
_symmetry.space_group_name_H-M   'P 1'
#
loop_
_entity.id
_entity.type
_entity.pdbx_description
1 polymer ?
#
loop_
_entity_poly.entity_id
_entity_poly.type
_entity_poly.pdbx_seq_one_letter_code
_entity_poly.pdbx_strand_id
1 'polypeptide(L)'
;MCPRSVRPQAQGLRARAVTRRGEGTAARKLDRMAPTKLRSYDPLRVRNALTAQVEAVAAAAHALTAEQYAMPSGLPGWDVHHLVVHIAGQIDAVPRLLARPEPDASATTVSPSTWALSTATAAKGLDEATRTAAVAATDAAARVDEAVEQLEPVLEAAVRPDLLLPHPFGAIRALDYTVTRLVELVVHTDDLVRATGLRVPLDRQALAATVRLLADALAVKAPGGAVEVRIPPFAVTQCVAGPRHTRGTPPNTVETDPLTFLRLATGRTTWEAARARRVVRASGQRADLSPHLPVLG
;
A
#
# COMPACT_ATOMS: atom_id res chain seq x y z
N MET A 1 87.89 12.36 1.49
CA MET A 1 87.94 11.02 0.90
C MET A 1 86.54 10.46 0.83
N CYS A 2 85.95 10.43 -0.35
CA CYS A 2 84.66 9.90 -0.62
C CYS A 2 84.77 8.43 -1.08
N PRO A 3 83.87 7.53 -0.74
CA PRO A 3 83.64 6.40 -1.60
C PRO A 3 82.24 6.46 -2.18
N ARG A 4 82.21 5.99 -3.42
CA ARG A 4 81.22 5.99 -4.46
C ARG A 4 79.97 5.17 -4.11
N SER A 5 78.79 5.68 -4.49
CA SER A 5 77.51 4.99 -4.56
C SER A 5 77.43 3.97 -5.71
N VAL A 6 76.95 2.78 -5.40
CA VAL A 6 76.60 1.74 -6.38
C VAL A 6 75.08 1.69 -6.44
N ARG A 7 74.49 1.90 -7.63
CA ARG A 7 73.07 1.68 -7.94
C ARG A 7 72.84 0.24 -8.30
N PRO A 8 71.79 -0.42 -7.84
CA PRO A 8 71.29 -1.64 -8.45
C PRO A 8 70.28 -1.36 -9.54
N GLN A 9 70.37 -2.09 -10.63
CA GLN A 9 69.47 -2.08 -11.78
C GLN A 9 68.14 -2.74 -11.44
N ALA A 10 67.04 -2.09 -11.85
CA ALA A 10 65.71 -2.64 -11.81
C ALA A 10 65.45 -3.54 -13.02
N GLN A 11 65.22 -4.84 -12.81
CA GLN A 11 64.71 -5.76 -13.81
C GLN A 11 63.17 -5.66 -13.83
N GLY A 12 62.63 -5.25 -14.99
CA GLY A 12 61.21 -5.15 -15.23
C GLY A 12 60.54 -6.52 -15.35
N LEU A 13 59.63 -6.83 -14.46
CA LEU A 13 58.62 -7.85 -14.66
C LEU A 13 57.40 -7.24 -15.32
N ARG A 14 57.12 -7.59 -16.57
CA ARG A 14 55.89 -7.29 -17.26
C ARG A 14 54.78 -8.17 -16.70
N ALA A 15 53.86 -7.61 -15.94
CA ALA A 15 52.60 -8.24 -15.56
C ALA A 15 51.67 -8.30 -16.78
N ARG A 16 51.29 -9.47 -17.20
CA ARG A 16 50.26 -9.73 -18.21
C ARG A 16 48.92 -9.38 -17.59
N ALA A 17 48.23 -8.36 -18.14
CA ALA A 17 46.84 -8.07 -17.84
C ALA A 17 45.93 -9.21 -18.36
N VAL A 18 45.36 -9.97 -17.43
CA VAL A 18 44.26 -10.89 -17.71
C VAL A 18 43.01 -10.07 -17.73
N THR A 19 42.49 -9.77 -18.91
CA THR A 19 41.18 -9.14 -19.11
C THR A 19 40.09 -10.09 -18.67
N ARG A 20 39.48 -9.88 -17.50
CA ARG A 20 38.20 -10.45 -17.10
C ARG A 20 37.08 -9.84 -17.99
N ARG A 21 36.79 -10.51 -19.10
CA ARG A 21 35.52 -10.30 -19.84
C ARG A 21 34.48 -11.20 -19.17
N GLY A 22 33.54 -10.67 -18.45
CA GLY A 22 32.40 -11.46 -17.94
C GLY A 22 31.41 -10.82 -17.00
N GLU A 23 31.66 -9.62 -16.45
CA GLU A 23 30.77 -9.05 -15.44
C GLU A 23 29.94 -7.83 -15.90
N GLY A 24 29.99 -7.47 -17.17
CA GLY A 24 29.32 -6.28 -17.70
C GLY A 24 27.89 -6.47 -18.24
N THR A 25 27.40 -7.72 -18.35
CA THR A 25 26.14 -7.98 -19.08
C THR A 25 24.90 -8.10 -18.20
N ALA A 26 25.06 -8.44 -16.92
CA ALA A 26 23.92 -8.55 -15.99
C ALA A 26 23.46 -7.18 -15.46
N ALA A 27 24.38 -6.28 -15.14
CA ALA A 27 24.06 -4.94 -14.63
C ALA A 27 23.39 -4.03 -15.67
N ARG A 28 23.70 -4.20 -16.97
CA ARG A 28 23.10 -3.39 -18.05
C ARG A 28 21.67 -3.79 -18.46
N LYS A 29 21.13 -4.91 -17.96
CA LYS A 29 19.79 -5.39 -18.32
C LYS A 29 18.72 -4.92 -17.34
N LEU A 30 19.09 -4.48 -16.14
CA LEU A 30 18.16 -3.89 -15.16
C LEU A 30 17.77 -2.42 -15.47
N ASP A 31 18.58 -1.74 -16.28
CA ASP A 31 18.40 -0.29 -16.56
C ASP A 31 17.40 0.01 -17.69
N ARG A 32 16.66 -0.97 -18.19
CA ARG A 32 15.68 -0.85 -19.28
C ARG A 32 14.24 -1.18 -18.91
N MET A 33 13.90 -1.20 -17.64
CA MET A 33 12.48 -1.14 -17.27
C MET A 33 12.08 0.34 -17.31
N ALA A 34 11.30 0.71 -18.32
CA ALA A 34 10.66 2.01 -18.36
C ALA A 34 9.97 2.25 -17.00
N PRO A 35 10.16 3.41 -16.37
CA PRO A 35 9.54 3.68 -15.09
C PRO A 35 8.04 3.40 -15.22
N THR A 36 7.51 2.55 -14.37
CA THR A 36 6.06 2.28 -14.33
C THR A 36 5.39 3.63 -14.12
N LYS A 37 4.65 4.11 -15.15
CA LYS A 37 3.98 5.40 -15.05
C LYS A 37 3.12 5.39 -13.81
N LEU A 38 3.43 6.26 -12.85
CA LEU A 38 2.66 6.39 -11.62
C LEU A 38 1.20 6.66 -12.00
N ARG A 39 0.30 5.94 -11.35
CA ARG A 39 -1.14 6.13 -11.55
C ARG A 39 -1.53 7.55 -11.13
N SER A 40 -2.34 8.20 -11.93
CA SER A 40 -3.00 9.45 -11.58
C SER A 40 -4.44 9.14 -11.12
N TYR A 41 -4.85 9.77 -10.03
CA TYR A 41 -6.21 9.71 -9.52
C TYR A 41 -6.94 11.00 -9.86
N ASP A 42 -8.24 10.90 -10.11
CA ASP A 42 -9.12 12.05 -10.32
C ASP A 42 -9.52 12.65 -8.96
N PRO A 43 -9.20 13.93 -8.67
CA PRO A 43 -9.47 14.54 -7.37
C PRO A 43 -10.94 14.49 -6.96
N LEU A 44 -11.87 14.78 -7.87
CA LEU A 44 -13.29 14.80 -7.59
C LEU A 44 -13.82 13.40 -7.23
N ARG A 45 -13.37 12.38 -7.96
CA ARG A 45 -13.73 10.99 -7.67
C ARG A 45 -13.18 10.52 -6.33
N VAL A 46 -11.95 10.90 -5.98
CA VAL A 46 -11.33 10.57 -4.69
C VAL A 46 -12.07 11.25 -3.55
N ARG A 47 -12.39 12.55 -3.71
CA ARG A 47 -13.17 13.31 -2.73
C ARG A 47 -14.54 12.66 -2.47
N ASN A 48 -15.30 12.39 -3.53
CA ASN A 48 -16.64 11.81 -3.41
C ASN A 48 -16.58 10.40 -2.79
N ALA A 49 -15.57 9.59 -3.16
CA ALA A 49 -15.35 8.27 -2.59
C ALA A 49 -14.99 8.33 -1.09
N LEU A 50 -14.16 9.30 -0.70
CA LEU A 50 -13.81 9.52 0.71
C LEU A 50 -15.07 9.88 1.52
N THR A 51 -15.84 10.87 1.07
CA THR A 51 -17.07 11.30 1.73
C THR A 51 -18.05 10.14 1.89
N ALA A 52 -18.34 9.40 0.80
CA ALA A 52 -19.27 8.29 0.83
C ALA A 52 -18.81 7.15 1.76
N GLN A 53 -17.51 6.82 1.77
CA GLN A 53 -16.99 5.76 2.63
C GLN A 53 -16.96 6.19 4.11
N VAL A 54 -16.65 7.45 4.40
CA VAL A 54 -16.70 8.03 5.75
C VAL A 54 -18.13 8.03 6.29
N GLU A 55 -19.10 8.47 5.51
CA GLU A 55 -20.52 8.44 5.87
C GLU A 55 -21.01 7.02 6.17
N ALA A 56 -20.61 6.03 5.34
CA ALA A 56 -20.95 4.63 5.55
C ALA A 56 -20.39 4.08 6.87
N VAL A 57 -19.16 4.44 7.23
CA VAL A 57 -18.51 4.04 8.48
C VAL A 57 -19.15 4.73 9.68
N ALA A 58 -19.46 6.04 9.59
CA ALA A 58 -20.11 6.79 10.66
C ALA A 58 -21.50 6.18 10.97
N ALA A 59 -22.30 5.94 9.93
CA ALA A 59 -23.60 5.27 10.10
C ALA A 59 -23.46 3.87 10.72
N ALA A 60 -22.42 3.11 10.35
CA ALA A 60 -22.15 1.82 10.93
C ALA A 60 -21.77 1.91 12.40
N ALA A 61 -20.91 2.86 12.79
CA ALA A 61 -20.52 3.07 14.18
C ALA A 61 -21.73 3.34 15.09
N HIS A 62 -22.68 4.16 14.65
CA HIS A 62 -23.93 4.42 15.39
C HIS A 62 -24.89 3.23 15.40
N ALA A 63 -24.81 2.31 14.43
CA ALA A 63 -25.69 1.15 14.36
C ALA A 63 -25.22 -0.05 15.20
N LEU A 64 -23.96 -0.02 15.69
CA LEU A 64 -23.38 -1.10 16.52
C LEU A 64 -24.00 -1.10 17.92
N THR A 65 -24.31 -2.30 18.44
CA THR A 65 -24.68 -2.47 19.83
C THR A 65 -23.47 -2.53 20.76
N ALA A 66 -23.66 -2.37 22.07
CA ALA A 66 -22.59 -2.50 23.05
C ALA A 66 -21.90 -3.88 22.97
N GLU A 67 -22.69 -4.93 22.75
CA GLU A 67 -22.18 -6.29 22.61
C GLU A 67 -21.32 -6.42 21.33
N GLN A 68 -21.72 -5.78 20.23
CA GLN A 68 -20.94 -5.80 18.99
C GLN A 68 -19.63 -5.03 19.15
N TYR A 69 -19.62 -3.93 19.88
CA TYR A 69 -18.37 -3.20 20.19
C TYR A 69 -17.37 -4.04 20.97
N ALA A 70 -17.83 -4.96 21.81
CA ALA A 70 -16.98 -5.86 22.60
C ALA A 70 -16.53 -7.12 21.81
N MET A 71 -17.03 -7.35 20.59
CA MET A 71 -16.65 -8.51 19.79
C MET A 71 -15.20 -8.40 19.30
N PRO A 72 -14.47 -9.54 19.15
CA PRO A 72 -13.16 -9.54 18.52
C PRO A 72 -13.23 -9.00 17.09
N SER A 73 -12.38 -8.03 16.71
CA SER A 73 -12.34 -7.44 15.37
C SER A 73 -11.74 -8.37 14.30
N GLY A 74 -11.09 -9.45 14.72
CA GLY A 74 -10.26 -10.31 13.86
C GLY A 74 -8.83 -9.79 13.68
N LEU A 75 -8.50 -8.61 14.22
CA LEU A 75 -7.14 -8.09 14.31
C LEU A 75 -6.53 -8.47 15.66
N PRO A 76 -5.23 -8.83 15.74
CA PRO A 76 -4.62 -9.31 16.98
C PRO A 76 -4.74 -8.29 18.13
N GLY A 77 -5.43 -8.71 19.20
CA GLY A 77 -5.56 -7.93 20.42
C GLY A 77 -6.50 -6.71 20.34
N TRP A 78 -7.30 -6.59 19.27
CA TRP A 78 -8.31 -5.55 19.11
C TRP A 78 -9.72 -6.15 19.12
N ASP A 79 -10.62 -5.49 19.82
CA ASP A 79 -12.06 -5.63 19.64
C ASP A 79 -12.59 -4.63 18.59
N VAL A 80 -13.88 -4.64 18.36
CA VAL A 80 -14.55 -3.73 17.43
C VAL A 80 -14.46 -2.27 17.89
N HIS A 81 -14.43 -2.01 19.21
CA HIS A 81 -14.22 -0.67 19.75
C HIS A 81 -12.86 -0.10 19.30
N HIS A 82 -11.79 -0.86 19.47
CA HIS A 82 -10.45 -0.47 18.99
C HIS A 82 -10.46 -0.23 17.47
N LEU A 83 -11.12 -1.10 16.70
CA LEU A 83 -11.22 -0.98 15.25
C LEU A 83 -11.92 0.33 14.82
N VAL A 84 -13.05 0.67 15.46
CA VAL A 84 -13.78 1.90 15.13
C VAL A 84 -12.98 3.14 15.53
N VAL A 85 -12.33 3.14 16.69
CA VAL A 85 -11.43 4.23 17.11
C VAL A 85 -10.23 4.37 16.16
N HIS A 86 -9.68 3.25 15.67
CA HIS A 86 -8.64 3.28 14.65
C HIS A 86 -9.13 3.92 13.36
N ILE A 87 -10.33 3.55 12.89
CA ILE A 87 -10.95 4.15 11.69
C ILE A 87 -11.11 5.67 11.87
N ALA A 88 -11.60 6.12 13.02
CA ALA A 88 -11.68 7.56 13.34
C ALA A 88 -10.29 8.22 13.27
N GLY A 89 -9.26 7.55 13.77
CA GLY A 89 -7.87 8.01 13.67
C GLY A 89 -7.35 8.12 12.23
N GLN A 90 -7.83 7.26 11.32
CA GLN A 90 -7.47 7.30 9.89
C GLN A 90 -8.19 8.46 9.17
N ILE A 91 -9.41 8.79 9.56
CA ILE A 91 -10.15 9.98 9.09
C ILE A 91 -9.42 11.25 9.54
N ASP A 92 -9.12 11.36 10.83
CA ASP A 92 -8.37 12.47 11.43
C ASP A 92 -6.96 12.68 10.87
N ALA A 93 -6.35 11.62 10.33
CA ALA A 93 -5.00 11.71 9.82
C ALA A 93 -4.87 12.73 8.67
N VAL A 94 -5.95 12.97 7.92
CA VAL A 94 -5.98 13.95 6.81
C VAL A 94 -5.89 15.37 7.34
N PRO A 95 -6.84 15.88 8.16
CA PRO A 95 -6.77 17.24 8.69
C PRO A 95 -5.52 17.49 9.54
N ARG A 96 -5.10 16.51 10.35
CA ARG A 96 -3.87 16.62 11.16
C ARG A 96 -2.62 16.79 10.31
N LEU A 97 -2.54 16.11 9.16
CA LEU A 97 -1.38 16.21 8.29
C LEU A 97 -1.40 17.51 7.49
N LEU A 98 -2.58 17.95 7.04
CA LEU A 98 -2.79 19.24 6.38
C LEU A 98 -2.45 20.45 7.27
N ALA A 99 -2.62 20.33 8.58
CA ALA A 99 -2.29 21.38 9.54
C ALA A 99 -0.78 21.50 9.82
N ARG A 100 0.05 20.58 9.33
CA ARG A 100 1.52 20.63 9.49
C ARG A 100 2.15 21.57 8.45
N PRO A 101 3.30 22.16 8.76
CA PRO A 101 4.08 22.90 7.77
C PRO A 101 4.38 22.06 6.53
N GLU A 102 4.43 22.70 5.37
CA GLU A 102 4.84 22.03 4.14
C GLU A 102 6.26 21.44 4.29
N PRO A 103 6.51 20.27 3.69
CA PRO A 103 7.82 19.65 3.73
C PRO A 103 8.82 20.47 2.92
N ASP A 104 10.13 20.28 3.22
CA ASP A 104 11.19 20.86 2.44
C ASP A 104 11.07 20.47 0.97
N ALA A 105 11.32 21.42 0.04
CA ALA A 105 11.25 21.19 -1.40
C ALA A 105 12.22 20.09 -1.89
N SER A 106 13.26 19.77 -1.12
CA SER A 106 14.21 18.68 -1.39
C SER A 106 13.73 17.30 -0.88
N ALA A 107 12.61 17.24 -0.17
CA ALA A 107 12.11 16.00 0.41
C ALA A 107 11.76 14.98 -0.67
N THR A 108 12.17 13.73 -0.46
CA THR A 108 11.83 12.62 -1.38
C THR A 108 10.32 12.41 -1.42
N THR A 109 9.76 12.36 -2.63
CA THR A 109 8.33 12.12 -2.80
C THR A 109 7.98 10.64 -2.60
N VAL A 110 7.04 10.38 -1.70
CA VAL A 110 6.50 9.04 -1.40
C VAL A 110 5.29 8.78 -2.31
N SER A 111 5.32 7.67 -3.04
CA SER A 111 4.17 7.23 -3.83
C SER A 111 3.21 6.38 -2.98
N PRO A 112 1.92 6.25 -3.38
CA PRO A 112 0.99 5.33 -2.72
C PRO A 112 1.48 3.89 -2.65
N SER A 113 2.17 3.40 -3.69
CA SER A 113 2.77 2.05 -3.68
C SER A 113 3.91 1.93 -2.68
N THR A 114 4.76 2.97 -2.55
CA THR A 114 5.83 3.01 -1.54
C THR A 114 5.24 3.01 -0.14
N TRP A 115 4.18 3.80 0.09
CA TRP A 115 3.45 3.79 1.34
C TRP A 115 2.94 2.39 1.68
N ALA A 116 2.26 1.71 0.75
CA ALA A 116 1.71 0.37 0.96
C ALA A 116 2.78 -0.65 1.39
N LEU A 117 3.98 -0.57 0.81
CA LEU A 117 5.10 -1.46 1.13
C LEU A 117 5.85 -1.08 2.42
N SER A 118 5.52 0.08 3.01
CA SER A 118 6.18 0.59 4.22
C SER A 118 5.31 0.46 5.48
N THR A 119 4.08 -0.02 5.37
CA THR A 119 3.11 -0.06 6.46
C THR A 119 3.57 -0.91 7.65
N ALA A 120 4.28 -2.01 7.41
CA ALA A 120 4.85 -2.84 8.46
C ALA A 120 5.76 -2.06 9.43
N THR A 121 6.51 -1.09 8.93
CA THR A 121 7.42 -0.30 9.78
C THR A 121 6.69 0.62 10.75
N ALA A 122 5.45 1.00 10.44
CA ALA A 122 4.62 1.85 11.28
C ALA A 122 3.64 1.05 12.18
N ALA A 123 3.48 -0.25 11.93
CA ALA A 123 2.41 -1.07 12.53
C ALA A 123 2.43 -1.05 14.08
N LYS A 124 3.62 -1.20 14.70
CA LYS A 124 3.74 -1.20 16.16
C LYS A 124 3.33 0.14 16.77
N GLY A 125 3.84 1.25 16.25
CA GLY A 125 3.48 2.58 16.78
C GLY A 125 2.01 2.93 16.56
N LEU A 126 1.43 2.44 15.46
CA LEU A 126 0.01 2.61 15.18
C LEU A 126 -0.88 1.78 16.13
N ASP A 127 -0.46 0.54 16.46
CA ASP A 127 -1.14 -0.30 17.45
C ASP A 127 -1.12 0.38 18.83
N GLU A 128 0.04 0.84 19.31
CA GLU A 128 0.17 1.53 20.59
C GLU A 128 -0.68 2.81 20.65
N ALA A 129 -0.67 3.62 19.58
CA ALA A 129 -1.50 4.82 19.48
C ALA A 129 -3.00 4.50 19.49
N THR A 130 -3.41 3.46 18.78
CA THR A 130 -4.81 3.01 18.73
C THR A 130 -5.29 2.54 20.10
N ARG A 131 -4.51 1.74 20.80
CA ARG A 131 -4.86 1.28 22.18
C ARG A 131 -4.99 2.45 23.14
N THR A 132 -4.08 3.41 23.07
CA THR A 132 -4.15 4.62 23.91
C THR A 132 -5.41 5.43 23.59
N ALA A 133 -5.72 5.63 22.31
CA ALA A 133 -6.91 6.35 21.87
C ALA A 133 -8.20 5.61 22.27
N ALA A 134 -8.23 4.27 22.17
CA ALA A 134 -9.40 3.47 22.55
C ALA A 134 -9.71 3.54 24.05
N VAL A 135 -8.70 3.63 24.91
CA VAL A 135 -8.89 3.86 26.35
C VAL A 135 -9.48 5.25 26.62
N ALA A 136 -9.09 6.26 25.86
CA ALA A 136 -9.57 7.64 26.02
C ALA A 136 -10.97 7.85 25.44
N ALA A 137 -11.31 7.17 24.35
CA ALA A 137 -12.60 7.30 23.65
C ALA A 137 -13.64 6.36 24.29
N THR A 138 -14.41 6.83 25.24
CA THR A 138 -15.49 6.06 25.87
C THR A 138 -16.67 5.80 24.92
N ASP A 139 -16.86 6.66 23.92
CA ASP A 139 -17.85 6.54 22.85
C ASP A 139 -17.13 6.57 21.49
N ALA A 140 -17.02 5.39 20.86
CA ALA A 140 -16.32 5.29 19.60
C ALA A 140 -17.11 5.88 18.42
N ALA A 141 -18.46 5.93 18.49
CA ALA A 141 -19.28 6.57 17.47
C ALA A 141 -19.10 8.08 17.51
N ALA A 142 -19.20 8.70 18.69
CA ALA A 142 -18.90 10.12 18.88
C ALA A 142 -17.46 10.46 18.41
N ARG A 143 -16.50 9.57 18.64
CA ARG A 143 -15.12 9.77 18.16
C ARG A 143 -15.02 9.77 16.62
N VAL A 144 -15.87 8.99 15.93
CA VAL A 144 -15.97 9.06 14.45
C VAL A 144 -16.59 10.38 14.03
N ASP A 145 -17.66 10.85 14.69
CA ASP A 145 -18.32 12.13 14.38
C ASP A 145 -17.34 13.30 14.49
N GLU A 146 -16.56 13.36 15.58
CA GLU A 146 -15.50 14.36 15.75
C GLU A 146 -14.49 14.35 14.58
N ALA A 147 -14.11 13.16 14.12
CA ALA A 147 -13.18 13.03 13.01
C ALA A 147 -13.79 13.52 11.68
N VAL A 148 -15.08 13.28 11.47
CA VAL A 148 -15.84 13.78 10.31
C VAL A 148 -15.91 15.30 10.33
N GLU A 149 -16.26 15.90 11.47
CA GLU A 149 -16.32 17.37 11.65
C GLU A 149 -14.97 18.04 11.33
N GLN A 150 -13.85 17.40 11.68
CA GLN A 150 -12.52 17.91 11.35
C GLN A 150 -12.15 17.74 9.88
N LEU A 151 -12.66 16.69 9.23
CA LEU A 151 -12.36 16.41 7.82
C LEU A 151 -13.10 17.32 6.85
N GLU A 152 -14.39 17.61 7.12
CA GLU A 152 -15.27 18.36 6.21
C GLU A 152 -14.67 19.67 5.69
N PRO A 153 -14.14 20.59 6.53
CA PRO A 153 -13.63 21.88 6.08
C PRO A 153 -12.36 21.77 5.22
N VAL A 154 -11.67 20.63 5.23
CA VAL A 154 -10.39 20.44 4.51
C VAL A 154 -10.51 19.52 3.31
N LEU A 155 -11.69 19.03 2.95
CA LEU A 155 -11.90 18.07 1.85
C LEU A 155 -11.32 18.53 0.51
N GLU A 156 -11.42 19.83 0.17
CA GLU A 156 -10.86 20.35 -1.08
C GLU A 156 -9.31 20.32 -1.05
N ALA A 157 -8.71 20.68 0.08
CA ALA A 157 -7.26 20.62 0.25
C ALA A 157 -6.73 19.18 0.24
N ALA A 158 -7.51 18.25 0.81
CA ALA A 158 -7.16 16.84 0.90
C ALA A 158 -6.95 16.17 -0.46
N VAL A 159 -7.55 16.69 -1.52
CA VAL A 159 -7.46 16.11 -2.87
C VAL A 159 -6.62 16.93 -3.85
N ARG A 160 -5.87 17.91 -3.36
CA ARG A 160 -4.97 18.72 -4.19
C ARG A 160 -3.76 17.89 -4.64
N PRO A 161 -3.52 17.76 -5.96
CA PRO A 161 -2.37 17.01 -6.48
C PRO A 161 -1.04 17.79 -6.41
N ASP A 162 -1.11 19.11 -6.24
CA ASP A 162 0.01 20.05 -6.16
C ASP A 162 0.47 20.32 -4.72
N LEU A 163 -0.35 20.00 -3.71
CA LEU A 163 -0.03 20.19 -2.30
C LEU A 163 0.78 19.02 -1.78
N LEU A 164 1.94 19.30 -1.18
CA LEU A 164 2.79 18.29 -0.54
C LEU A 164 2.56 18.31 0.98
N LEU A 165 2.44 17.13 1.56
CA LEU A 165 2.26 16.91 2.99
C LEU A 165 3.52 16.24 3.55
N PRO A 166 3.96 16.60 4.78
CA PRO A 166 5.07 15.93 5.43
C PRO A 166 4.66 14.50 5.83
N HIS A 167 5.47 13.52 5.44
CA HIS A 167 5.23 12.11 5.73
C HIS A 167 6.48 11.50 6.39
N PRO A 168 6.38 10.49 7.27
CA PRO A 168 7.55 9.89 7.94
C PRO A 168 8.63 9.39 6.97
N PHE A 169 8.27 9.05 5.73
CA PHE A 169 9.19 8.58 4.70
C PHE A 169 9.56 9.64 3.66
N GLY A 170 9.22 10.92 3.88
CA GLY A 170 9.49 12.02 2.95
C GLY A 170 8.31 12.96 2.78
N ALA A 171 7.94 13.31 1.54
CA ALA A 171 6.77 14.12 1.22
C ALA A 171 5.77 13.30 0.39
N ILE A 172 4.47 13.50 0.62
CA ILE A 172 3.42 12.84 -0.15
C ILE A 172 2.42 13.89 -0.67
N ARG A 173 1.93 13.74 -1.90
CA ARG A 173 0.87 14.63 -2.40
C ARG A 173 -0.41 14.43 -1.60
N ALA A 174 -1.14 15.49 -1.29
CA ALA A 174 -2.38 15.42 -0.51
C ALA A 174 -3.38 14.44 -1.14
N LEU A 175 -3.57 14.48 -2.47
CA LEU A 175 -4.38 13.51 -3.20
C LEU A 175 -3.93 12.06 -2.99
N ASP A 176 -2.63 11.79 -3.07
CA ASP A 176 -2.08 10.45 -2.90
C ASP A 176 -2.22 9.96 -1.46
N TYR A 177 -2.02 10.85 -0.49
CA TYR A 177 -2.26 10.53 0.93
C TYR A 177 -3.72 10.18 1.18
N THR A 178 -4.66 10.95 0.62
CA THR A 178 -6.09 10.67 0.72
C THR A 178 -6.45 9.32 0.11
N VAL A 179 -5.83 8.93 -1.00
CA VAL A 179 -6.01 7.57 -1.56
C VAL A 179 -5.50 6.50 -0.60
N THR A 180 -4.42 6.73 0.14
CA THR A 180 -3.99 5.77 1.19
C THR A 180 -5.01 5.67 2.32
N ARG A 181 -5.71 6.76 2.67
CA ARG A 181 -6.80 6.71 3.68
C ARG A 181 -8.02 5.95 3.16
N LEU A 182 -8.34 6.05 1.86
CA LEU A 182 -9.37 5.17 1.26
C LEU A 182 -9.01 3.69 1.41
N VAL A 183 -7.74 3.31 1.27
CA VAL A 183 -7.31 1.93 1.52
C VAL A 183 -7.62 1.51 2.96
N GLU A 184 -7.23 2.31 3.95
CA GLU A 184 -7.50 2.04 5.37
C GLU A 184 -9.01 1.91 5.62
N LEU A 185 -9.81 2.87 5.14
CA LEU A 185 -11.26 2.85 5.35
C LEU A 185 -11.92 1.62 4.72
N VAL A 186 -11.56 1.27 3.48
CA VAL A 186 -12.14 0.11 2.78
C VAL A 186 -11.73 -1.21 3.45
N VAL A 187 -10.45 -1.36 3.82
CA VAL A 187 -9.94 -2.56 4.49
C VAL A 187 -10.62 -2.76 5.85
N HIS A 188 -10.68 -1.69 6.65
CA HIS A 188 -11.25 -1.77 8.00
C HIS A 188 -12.78 -1.80 8.01
N THR A 189 -13.45 -1.30 6.96
CA THR A 189 -14.87 -1.57 6.75
C THR A 189 -15.12 -3.05 6.49
N ASP A 190 -14.29 -3.74 5.68
CA ASP A 190 -14.38 -5.19 5.49
C ASP A 190 -14.11 -5.96 6.80
N ASP A 191 -13.14 -5.51 7.60
CA ASP A 191 -12.87 -6.09 8.91
C ASP A 191 -14.09 -5.94 9.85
N LEU A 192 -14.73 -4.77 9.88
CA LEU A 192 -15.93 -4.48 10.67
C LEU A 192 -17.11 -5.37 10.25
N VAL A 193 -17.38 -5.48 8.95
CA VAL A 193 -18.42 -6.36 8.39
C VAL A 193 -18.18 -7.82 8.78
N ARG A 194 -16.95 -8.28 8.73
CA ARG A 194 -16.57 -9.66 9.07
C ARG A 194 -16.68 -9.95 10.56
N ALA A 195 -16.37 -8.98 11.40
CA ALA A 195 -16.43 -9.11 12.85
C ALA A 195 -17.87 -9.14 13.37
N THR A 196 -18.72 -8.25 12.86
CA THR A 196 -20.05 -7.97 13.44
C THR A 196 -21.21 -8.56 12.65
N GLY A 197 -21.00 -8.93 11.39
CA GLY A 197 -22.08 -9.30 10.46
C GLY A 197 -22.94 -8.11 9.99
N LEU A 198 -22.65 -6.88 10.46
CA LEU A 198 -23.35 -5.69 10.02
C LEU A 198 -23.12 -5.43 8.54
N ARG A 199 -24.16 -5.06 7.80
CA ARG A 199 -24.02 -4.69 6.39
C ARG A 199 -23.58 -3.24 6.27
N VAL A 200 -22.31 -3.04 5.92
CA VAL A 200 -21.75 -1.71 5.64
C VAL A 200 -21.37 -1.66 4.15
N PRO A 201 -21.91 -0.72 3.37
CA PRO A 201 -21.56 -0.63 1.96
C PRO A 201 -20.11 -0.19 1.77
N LEU A 202 -19.44 -0.78 0.78
CA LEU A 202 -18.18 -0.27 0.26
C LEU A 202 -18.47 0.61 -0.95
N ASP A 203 -18.08 1.87 -0.90
CA ASP A 203 -18.20 2.73 -2.07
C ASP A 203 -17.42 2.16 -3.25
N ARG A 204 -18.03 2.13 -4.42
CA ARG A 204 -17.45 1.52 -5.62
C ARG A 204 -16.16 2.19 -6.06
N GLN A 205 -16.05 3.51 -5.92
CA GLN A 205 -14.84 4.25 -6.32
C GLN A 205 -13.75 4.11 -5.25
N ALA A 206 -14.12 4.08 -3.96
CA ALA A 206 -13.18 3.77 -2.87
C ALA A 206 -12.56 2.38 -3.04
N LEU A 207 -13.38 1.35 -3.30
CA LEU A 207 -12.90 0.00 -3.57
C LEU A 207 -12.04 -0.05 -4.84
N ALA A 208 -12.42 0.67 -5.91
CA ALA A 208 -11.64 0.74 -7.14
C ALA A 208 -10.28 1.41 -6.93
N ALA A 209 -10.21 2.50 -6.17
CA ALA A 209 -8.95 3.19 -5.84
C ALA A 209 -8.03 2.27 -4.99
N THR A 210 -8.59 1.60 -3.99
CA THR A 210 -7.90 0.63 -3.14
C THR A 210 -7.31 -0.52 -3.95
N VAL A 211 -8.10 -1.17 -4.78
CA VAL A 211 -7.66 -2.29 -5.63
C VAL A 211 -6.54 -1.85 -6.58
N ARG A 212 -6.67 -0.68 -7.19
CA ARG A 212 -5.65 -0.15 -8.11
C ARG A 212 -4.34 0.15 -7.40
N LEU A 213 -4.39 0.76 -6.21
CA LEU A 213 -3.20 1.03 -5.40
C LEU A 213 -2.49 -0.27 -5.02
N LEU A 214 -3.23 -1.26 -4.51
CA LEU A 214 -2.68 -2.55 -4.10
C LEU A 214 -2.13 -3.35 -5.29
N ALA A 215 -2.76 -3.27 -6.47
CA ALA A 215 -2.26 -3.90 -7.69
C ALA A 215 -0.95 -3.25 -8.18
N ASP A 216 -0.85 -1.92 -8.11
CA ASP A 216 0.37 -1.19 -8.44
C ASP A 216 1.49 -1.50 -7.42
N ALA A 217 1.17 -1.60 -6.13
CA ALA A 217 2.12 -1.99 -5.08
C ALA A 217 2.60 -3.45 -5.24
N LEU A 218 1.73 -4.38 -5.65
CA LEU A 218 2.12 -5.74 -5.99
C LEU A 218 3.13 -5.76 -7.15
N ALA A 219 2.91 -4.96 -8.19
CA ALA A 219 3.84 -4.86 -9.31
C ALA A 219 5.20 -4.25 -8.90
N VAL A 220 5.24 -3.36 -7.90
CA VAL A 220 6.47 -2.83 -7.31
C VAL A 220 7.15 -3.88 -6.43
N LYS A 221 6.40 -4.61 -5.61
CA LYS A 221 6.91 -5.68 -4.73
C LYS A 221 7.50 -6.86 -5.51
N ALA A 222 6.86 -7.22 -6.61
CA ALA A 222 7.24 -8.34 -7.47
C ALA A 222 7.48 -7.86 -8.91
N PRO A 223 8.58 -7.15 -9.19
CA PRO A 223 8.79 -6.53 -10.50
C PRO A 223 8.97 -7.55 -11.60
N GLY A 224 8.35 -7.29 -12.76
CA GLY A 224 8.44 -8.13 -13.95
C GLY A 224 7.13 -8.18 -14.74
N GLY A 225 7.02 -9.15 -15.66
CA GLY A 225 5.86 -9.26 -16.54
C GLY A 225 5.45 -10.71 -16.81
N ALA A 226 5.93 -11.66 -15.99
CA ALA A 226 5.67 -13.09 -16.24
C ALA A 226 4.23 -13.51 -15.91
N VAL A 227 3.55 -12.79 -15.02
CA VAL A 227 2.17 -13.09 -14.58
C VAL A 227 1.29 -11.87 -14.81
N GLU A 228 0.14 -12.05 -15.46
CA GLU A 228 -0.90 -11.05 -15.55
C GLU A 228 -1.96 -11.29 -14.48
N VAL A 229 -2.15 -10.30 -13.60
CA VAL A 229 -3.13 -10.31 -12.51
C VAL A 229 -4.33 -9.47 -12.94
N ARG A 230 -5.51 -10.09 -12.99
CA ARG A 230 -6.77 -9.48 -13.40
C ARG A 230 -7.70 -9.38 -12.20
N ILE A 231 -8.19 -8.18 -11.94
CA ILE A 231 -9.13 -7.88 -10.87
C ILE A 231 -10.30 -7.08 -11.47
N PRO A 232 -11.17 -7.75 -12.25
CA PRO A 232 -12.28 -7.07 -12.90
C PRO A 232 -13.27 -6.53 -11.87
N PRO A 233 -13.86 -5.34 -12.11
CA PRO A 233 -13.68 -4.48 -13.29
C PRO A 233 -12.61 -3.40 -13.07
N PHE A 234 -11.73 -3.46 -12.05
CA PHE A 234 -10.97 -2.32 -11.55
C PHE A 234 -9.52 -2.25 -12.02
N ALA A 235 -8.83 -3.39 -12.15
CA ALA A 235 -7.42 -3.38 -12.48
C ALA A 235 -6.97 -4.61 -13.27
N VAL A 236 -5.92 -4.40 -14.08
CA VAL A 236 -5.05 -5.44 -14.62
C VAL A 236 -3.62 -4.96 -14.41
N THR A 237 -2.78 -5.82 -13.88
CA THR A 237 -1.34 -5.53 -13.72
C THR A 237 -0.49 -6.73 -14.12
N GLN A 238 0.77 -6.48 -14.46
CA GLN A 238 1.74 -7.54 -14.69
C GLN A 238 2.83 -7.47 -13.61
N CYS A 239 3.19 -8.62 -13.07
CA CYS A 239 4.18 -8.74 -12.01
C CYS A 239 4.98 -10.04 -12.19
N VAL A 240 5.85 -10.33 -11.24
CA VAL A 240 6.77 -11.47 -11.18
C VAL A 240 7.85 -11.42 -12.27
N ALA A 241 9.10 -11.69 -11.85
CA ALA A 241 10.26 -11.64 -12.73
C ALA A 241 10.08 -12.47 -14.00
N GLY A 242 10.38 -11.88 -15.14
CA GLY A 242 10.26 -12.49 -16.46
C GLY A 242 9.76 -11.50 -17.52
N PRO A 243 9.71 -11.94 -18.79
CA PRO A 243 9.35 -11.05 -19.91
C PRO A 243 7.90 -10.56 -19.79
N ARG A 244 7.69 -9.31 -20.16
CA ARG A 244 6.36 -8.73 -20.24
C ARG A 244 5.59 -9.34 -21.41
N HIS A 245 4.38 -9.75 -21.15
CA HIS A 245 3.46 -10.18 -22.19
C HIS A 245 2.81 -8.97 -22.87
N THR A 246 2.86 -8.91 -24.20
CA THR A 246 2.40 -7.75 -24.97
C THR A 246 1.35 -8.07 -26.04
N ARG A 247 1.21 -9.34 -26.43
CA ARG A 247 0.28 -9.78 -27.49
C ARG A 247 -0.24 -11.20 -27.25
N GLY A 248 -1.51 -11.43 -27.60
CA GLY A 248 -2.16 -12.73 -27.46
C GLY A 248 -2.59 -13.06 -26.02
N THR A 249 -2.79 -14.34 -25.72
CA THR A 249 -3.17 -14.81 -24.37
C THR A 249 -1.94 -14.91 -23.47
N PRO A 250 -1.93 -14.28 -22.29
CA PRO A 250 -0.82 -14.42 -21.35
C PRO A 250 -0.61 -15.87 -20.92
N PRO A 251 0.64 -16.36 -20.86
CA PRO A 251 0.94 -17.73 -20.49
C PRO A 251 0.69 -18.04 -19.01
N ASN A 252 0.69 -17.01 -18.16
CA ASN A 252 0.37 -17.14 -16.74
C ASN A 252 -0.59 -16.03 -16.34
N THR A 253 -1.73 -16.41 -15.79
CA THR A 253 -2.79 -15.50 -15.37
C THR A 253 -3.28 -15.84 -13.98
N VAL A 254 -3.58 -14.79 -13.22
CA VAL A 254 -4.31 -14.87 -11.95
C VAL A 254 -5.53 -13.95 -12.08
N GLU A 255 -6.72 -14.49 -11.83
CA GLU A 255 -7.96 -13.71 -11.86
C GLU A 255 -8.74 -13.91 -10.57
N THR A 256 -9.23 -12.82 -10.00
CA THR A 256 -10.03 -12.82 -8.77
C THR A 256 -10.91 -11.59 -8.70
N ASP A 257 -11.96 -11.63 -7.88
CA ASP A 257 -12.80 -10.47 -7.60
C ASP A 257 -12.09 -9.43 -6.71
N PRO A 258 -12.60 -8.17 -6.70
CA PRO A 258 -11.96 -7.08 -5.95
C PRO A 258 -11.81 -7.32 -4.45
N LEU A 259 -12.82 -7.91 -3.81
CA LEU A 259 -12.82 -8.12 -2.36
C LEU A 259 -11.87 -9.25 -1.95
N THR A 260 -11.84 -10.33 -2.73
CA THR A 260 -10.86 -11.41 -2.55
C THR A 260 -9.43 -10.89 -2.75
N PHE A 261 -9.19 -10.05 -3.78
CA PHE A 261 -7.87 -9.44 -3.98
C PHE A 261 -7.47 -8.53 -2.81
N LEU A 262 -8.38 -7.67 -2.34
CA LEU A 262 -8.16 -6.85 -1.17
C LEU A 262 -7.72 -7.70 0.04
N ARG A 263 -8.46 -8.75 0.35
CA ARG A 263 -8.17 -9.65 1.49
C ARG A 263 -6.84 -10.38 1.35
N LEU A 264 -6.47 -10.81 0.14
CA LEU A 264 -5.17 -11.40 -0.15
C LEU A 264 -4.03 -10.37 0.02
N ALA A 265 -4.21 -9.20 -0.56
CA ALA A 265 -3.20 -8.14 -0.54
C ALA A 265 -2.95 -7.55 0.86
N THR A 266 -3.90 -7.75 1.77
CA THR A 266 -3.84 -7.23 3.16
C THR A 266 -3.73 -8.34 4.22
N GLY A 267 -3.51 -9.59 3.80
CA GLY A 267 -3.33 -10.73 4.72
C GLY A 267 -4.60 -11.20 5.45
N ARG A 268 -5.80 -10.74 5.03
CA ARG A 268 -7.08 -11.16 5.62
C ARG A 268 -7.52 -12.54 5.17
N THR A 269 -6.88 -13.08 4.14
CA THR A 269 -6.99 -14.49 3.71
C THR A 269 -5.66 -14.93 3.11
N THR A 270 -5.37 -16.23 3.19
CA THR A 270 -4.17 -16.78 2.56
C THR A 270 -4.45 -17.17 1.10
N TRP A 271 -3.38 -17.28 0.32
CA TRP A 271 -3.44 -17.76 -1.06
C TRP A 271 -4.07 -19.15 -1.16
N GLU A 272 -3.65 -20.07 -0.29
CA GLU A 272 -4.12 -21.45 -0.23
C GLU A 272 -5.62 -21.50 0.09
N ALA A 273 -6.07 -20.72 1.09
CA ALA A 273 -7.48 -20.65 1.46
C ALA A 273 -8.35 -20.09 0.31
N ALA A 274 -7.88 -19.06 -0.37
CA ALA A 274 -8.59 -18.48 -1.50
C ALA A 274 -8.66 -19.45 -2.72
N ARG A 275 -7.58 -20.19 -2.96
CA ARG A 275 -7.53 -21.25 -3.98
C ARG A 275 -8.48 -22.41 -3.65
N ALA A 276 -8.47 -22.88 -2.41
CA ALA A 276 -9.36 -23.95 -1.95
C ALA A 276 -10.85 -23.59 -2.10
N ARG A 277 -11.19 -22.31 -1.84
CA ARG A 277 -12.53 -21.75 -2.00
C ARG A 277 -12.89 -21.45 -3.47
N ARG A 278 -11.97 -21.64 -4.40
CA ARG A 278 -12.12 -21.36 -5.85
C ARG A 278 -12.49 -19.91 -6.17
N VAL A 279 -12.13 -18.96 -5.30
CA VAL A 279 -12.34 -17.54 -5.53
C VAL A 279 -11.12 -16.88 -6.22
N VAL A 280 -10.05 -17.65 -6.44
CA VAL A 280 -8.88 -17.29 -7.27
C VAL A 280 -8.72 -18.31 -8.38
N ARG A 281 -8.67 -17.86 -9.62
CA ARG A 281 -8.33 -18.64 -10.80
C ARG A 281 -6.89 -18.36 -11.18
N ALA A 282 -6.03 -19.36 -11.10
CA ALA A 282 -4.63 -19.26 -11.51
C ALA A 282 -4.34 -20.29 -12.60
N SER A 283 -3.77 -19.85 -13.70
CA SER A 283 -3.41 -20.67 -14.86
C SER A 283 -1.98 -20.37 -15.31
N GLY A 284 -1.24 -21.42 -15.61
CA GLY A 284 0.17 -21.35 -15.99
C GLY A 284 1.13 -21.73 -14.86
N GLN A 285 2.34 -22.15 -15.22
CA GLN A 285 3.34 -22.67 -14.27
C GLN A 285 3.86 -21.63 -13.27
N ARG A 286 3.76 -20.34 -13.60
CA ARG A 286 4.25 -19.22 -12.78
C ARG A 286 3.13 -18.45 -12.11
N ALA A 287 1.88 -18.91 -12.17
CA ALA A 287 0.71 -18.23 -11.66
C ALA A 287 0.50 -18.42 -10.14
N ASP A 288 1.59 -18.52 -9.37
CA ASP A 288 1.58 -18.55 -7.91
C ASP A 288 2.03 -17.20 -7.37
N LEU A 289 1.14 -16.52 -6.64
CA LEU A 289 1.42 -15.22 -6.00
C LEU A 289 1.68 -15.35 -4.50
N SER A 290 1.62 -16.55 -3.91
CA SER A 290 1.83 -16.74 -2.46
C SER A 290 3.12 -16.11 -1.93
N PRO A 291 4.28 -16.15 -2.66
CA PRO A 291 5.51 -15.54 -2.17
C PRO A 291 5.50 -13.99 -2.14
N HIS A 292 4.51 -13.38 -2.78
CA HIS A 292 4.41 -11.94 -2.94
C HIS A 292 3.27 -11.31 -2.12
N LEU A 293 2.50 -12.14 -1.40
CA LEU A 293 1.37 -11.74 -0.56
C LEU A 293 1.71 -11.93 0.93
N PRO A 294 1.15 -11.12 1.84
CA PRO A 294 0.36 -9.92 1.53
C PRO A 294 1.20 -8.80 0.90
N VAL A 295 0.54 -7.77 0.35
CA VAL A 295 1.19 -6.56 -0.18
C VAL A 295 1.40 -5.54 0.92
N LEU A 296 0.35 -5.26 1.69
CA LEU A 296 0.42 -4.52 2.95
C LEU A 296 0.97 -5.48 4.01
N GLY A 297 1.99 -5.07 4.71
CA GLY A 297 2.58 -5.92 5.74
C GLY A 297 3.67 -5.20 6.48
#